data_a8b29ac9a2376e9c7b2a5ca6a7553606
#
_entry.id   a8b29ac9a2376e9c7b2a5ca6a7553606
#
_cell.length_a   1.000
_cell.length_b   1.000
_cell.length_c   1.000
_cell.angle_alpha   90.00
_cell.angle_beta   90.00
_cell.angle_gamma   90.00
#
_symmetry.space_group_name_H-M   'P 1'
#
loop_
_entity.id
_entity.type
_entity.pdbx_description
1 polymer ?
#
loop_
_entity_poly.entity_id
_entity_poly.type
_entity_poly.pdbx_seq_one_letter_code
_entity_poly.pdbx_strand_id
1 'polypeptide(L)'
;MAIHTGFVSFSAIGVQIISSGVSGRVALPVMASGAPAKFVRIQSNQPAYIRFGDATVVATVNDFYLSPNNPELIVTASAGYMACLQDAAAAKINITPLEA
;
A
#
# COMPACT_ATOMS: atom_id res chain seq x y z
N MET A 1 -0.76 24.66 2.00
CA MET A 1 -1.12 24.24 2.29
C MET A 1 -1.87 23.56 2.16
N ALA A 2 -1.86 23.06 2.53
CA ALA A 2 -2.39 22.38 2.50
C ALA A 2 -3.48 22.24 2.61
N ILE A 3 -3.82 21.78 2.53
CA ILE A 3 -4.59 21.60 2.60
C ILE A 3 -5.19 21.22 2.97
N HIS A 4 -5.29 21.03 3.19
CA HIS A 4 -5.72 20.44 3.60
C HIS A 4 -6.57 20.31 4.36
N THR A 5 -7.17 20.45 4.14
CA THR A 5 -7.93 19.98 5.04
C THR A 5 -7.47 19.16 5.92
N GLY A 6 -6.68 19.00 5.60
CA GLY A 6 -6.35 17.96 6.26
C GLY A 6 -5.41 18.08 7.18
N PHE A 7 -5.05 17.25 7.61
CA PHE A 7 -4.28 17.17 8.72
C PHE A 7 -3.20 16.15 8.49
N VAL A 8 -3.11 15.65 7.29
CA VAL A 8 -2.18 14.63 6.87
C VAL A 8 -1.42 15.17 5.69
N SER A 9 -0.11 15.01 5.67
CA SER A 9 0.67 15.46 4.54
C SER A 9 1.33 14.27 3.83
N PHE A 10 1.71 14.50 2.58
CA PHE A 10 2.36 13.47 1.77
C PHE A 10 3.79 13.90 1.46
N SER A 11 4.50 14.36 2.49
CA SER A 11 5.86 14.85 2.31
C SER A 11 6.88 13.74 2.11
N ALA A 12 6.57 12.52 2.49
CA ALA A 12 7.49 11.40 2.31
C ALA A 12 7.29 10.73 0.96
N ILE A 13 8.34 10.06 0.50
CA ILE A 13 8.29 9.32 -0.75
C ILE A 13 7.60 8.00 -0.51
N GLY A 14 6.62 7.70 -1.34
CA GLY A 14 5.94 6.41 -1.29
C GLY A 14 6.71 5.34 -2.04
N VAL A 15 6.15 4.14 -2.06
CA VAL A 15 6.69 3.01 -2.82
C VAL A 15 5.64 2.50 -3.78
N GLN A 16 6.10 1.82 -4.82
CA GLN A 16 5.24 1.26 -5.84
C GLN A 16 5.61 -0.20 -6.05
N ILE A 17 4.61 -1.03 -6.26
CA ILE A 17 4.84 -2.42 -6.64
C ILE A 17 3.89 -2.76 -7.79
N ILE A 18 4.35 -3.61 -8.70
CA ILE A 18 3.53 -4.12 -9.78
C ILE A 18 3.25 -5.58 -9.47
N SER A 19 1.97 -5.92 -9.35
CA SER A 19 1.57 -7.28 -9.04
C SER A 19 1.76 -8.17 -10.27
N SER A 20 1.84 -9.46 -10.03
CA SER A 20 1.95 -10.46 -11.09
C SER A 20 1.16 -11.70 -10.70
N GLY A 21 1.28 -12.75 -11.51
CA GLY A 21 0.62 -14.03 -11.24
C GLY A 21 1.23 -14.81 -10.09
N VAL A 22 2.36 -14.35 -9.54
CA VAL A 22 2.94 -14.90 -8.32
C VAL A 22 3.01 -13.79 -7.30
N SER A 23 2.86 -14.14 -6.02
CA SER A 23 2.88 -13.13 -4.97
C SER A 23 4.21 -12.39 -4.93
N GLY A 24 4.14 -11.08 -4.97
CA GLY A 24 5.29 -10.20 -4.79
C GLY A 24 5.17 -9.49 -3.44
N ARG A 25 6.26 -8.85 -3.02
CA ARG A 25 6.34 -8.24 -1.71
C ARG A 25 7.13 -6.95 -1.78
N VAL A 26 6.74 -5.95 -0.99
CA VAL A 26 7.45 -4.68 -0.92
C VAL A 26 7.47 -4.21 0.52
N ALA A 27 8.58 -3.60 0.92
CA ALA A 27 8.67 -2.95 2.23
C ALA A 27 7.77 -1.72 2.24
N LEU A 28 7.06 -1.51 3.35
CA LEU A 28 6.20 -0.34 3.48
C LEU A 28 7.07 0.91 3.62
N PRO A 29 6.57 2.05 3.09
CA PRO A 29 7.34 3.29 3.19
C PRO A 29 7.33 3.82 4.62
N VAL A 30 8.30 4.69 4.90
CA VAL A 30 8.40 5.36 6.20
C VAL A 30 8.09 6.83 6.04
N MET A 31 7.86 7.52 7.16
CA MET A 31 7.69 8.97 7.15
C MET A 31 8.99 9.66 6.78
N ALA A 32 8.91 10.96 6.47
CA ALA A 32 10.09 11.73 6.09
C ALA A 32 11.19 11.70 7.16
N SER A 33 10.81 11.55 8.42
CA SER A 33 11.76 11.44 9.52
C SER A 33 12.48 10.09 9.57
N GLY A 34 12.04 9.11 8.78
CA GLY A 34 12.55 7.76 8.83
C GLY A 34 11.80 6.85 9.79
N ALA A 35 10.88 7.38 10.57
CA ALA A 35 10.08 6.59 11.49
C ALA A 35 8.99 5.82 10.74
N PRO A 36 8.57 4.65 11.24
CA PRO A 36 7.49 3.92 10.59
C PRO A 36 6.20 4.74 10.56
N ALA A 37 5.54 4.75 9.41
CA ALA A 37 4.26 5.43 9.28
C ALA A 37 3.19 4.65 10.04
N LYS A 38 2.26 5.37 10.66
CA LYS A 38 1.13 4.71 11.34
C LYS A 38 0.06 4.30 10.34
N PHE A 39 -0.09 5.07 9.28
CA PHE A 39 -1.09 4.81 8.26
C PHE A 39 -0.46 4.97 6.88
N VAL A 40 -0.97 4.22 5.93
CA VAL A 40 -0.56 4.34 4.53
C VAL A 40 -1.81 4.47 3.67
N ARG A 41 -1.69 5.20 2.57
CA ARG A 41 -2.72 5.31 1.57
C ARG A 41 -2.35 4.41 0.41
N ILE A 42 -3.30 3.59 -0.02
CA ILE A 42 -3.05 2.61 -1.07
C ILE A 42 -3.95 2.90 -2.25
N GLN A 43 -3.36 2.93 -3.45
CA GLN A 43 -4.10 3.07 -4.69
C GLN A 43 -3.62 2.05 -5.68
N SER A 44 -4.54 1.55 -6.51
CA SER A 44 -4.25 0.56 -7.52
C SER A 44 -4.98 0.91 -8.82
N ASN A 45 -4.37 0.62 -9.96
CA ASN A 45 -5.03 0.84 -11.24
C ASN A 45 -5.75 -0.39 -11.77
N GLN A 46 -5.58 -1.55 -11.12
CA GLN A 46 -6.25 -2.80 -11.45
C GLN A 46 -6.51 -3.56 -10.16
N PRO A 47 -7.48 -4.49 -10.15
CA PRO A 47 -7.74 -5.28 -8.95
C PRO A 47 -6.55 -6.16 -8.56
N ALA A 48 -6.34 -6.31 -7.28
CA ALA A 48 -5.29 -7.16 -6.74
C ALA A 48 -5.68 -7.64 -5.34
N TYR A 49 -5.05 -8.71 -4.89
CA TYR A 49 -5.18 -9.20 -3.52
C TYR A 49 -3.97 -8.75 -2.74
N ILE A 50 -4.18 -8.22 -1.54
CA ILE A 50 -3.07 -7.72 -0.73
C ILE A 50 -3.13 -8.29 0.68
N ARG A 51 -1.95 -8.42 1.29
CA ARG A 51 -1.82 -8.88 2.67
C ARG A 51 -0.62 -8.18 3.29
N PHE A 52 -0.79 -7.72 4.52
CA PHE A 52 0.31 -7.11 5.26
C PHE A 52 0.95 -8.16 6.16
N GLY A 53 2.24 -8.06 6.38
CA GLY A 53 2.96 -8.99 7.21
C GLY A 53 4.43 -8.65 7.33
N ASP A 54 5.23 -9.67 7.66
CA ASP A 54 6.67 -9.50 7.78
C ASP A 54 7.37 -9.75 6.43
N ALA A 55 8.69 -9.90 6.46
CA ALA A 55 9.48 -10.09 5.25
C ALA A 55 9.20 -11.40 4.52
N THR A 56 8.34 -12.26 5.07
CA THR A 56 7.98 -13.54 4.44
C THR A 56 6.52 -13.59 4.01
N VAL A 57 5.79 -12.48 4.10
CA VAL A 57 4.37 -12.45 3.81
C VAL A 57 4.09 -12.82 2.34
N VAL A 58 3.03 -13.58 2.13
CA VAL A 58 2.61 -14.04 0.80
C VAL A 58 1.12 -13.76 0.65
N ALA A 59 0.74 -13.17 -0.48
CA ALA A 59 -0.66 -12.90 -0.79
C ALA A 59 -1.30 -14.07 -1.52
N THR A 60 -2.56 -14.34 -1.23
CA THR A 60 -3.35 -15.39 -1.88
C THR A 60 -4.67 -14.80 -2.35
N VAL A 61 -5.42 -15.58 -3.14
CA VAL A 61 -6.73 -15.16 -3.63
C VAL A 61 -7.78 -15.04 -2.52
N ASN A 62 -7.45 -15.45 -1.31
CA ASN A 62 -8.34 -15.31 -0.16
C ASN A 62 -8.06 -14.06 0.66
N ASP A 63 -7.07 -13.26 0.26
CA ASP A 63 -6.71 -12.06 0.99
C ASP A 63 -7.57 -10.87 0.57
N PHE A 64 -7.31 -9.71 1.15
CA PHE A 64 -8.12 -8.52 0.90
C PHE A 64 -8.10 -8.15 -0.58
N TYR A 65 -9.28 -7.96 -1.15
CA TYR A 65 -9.42 -7.57 -2.55
C TYR A 65 -9.34 -6.05 -2.67
N LEU A 66 -8.25 -5.56 -3.24
CA LEU A 66 -8.04 -4.13 -3.47
C LEU A 66 -8.63 -3.77 -4.83
N SER A 67 -9.66 -2.93 -4.82
CA SER A 67 -10.34 -2.53 -6.03
C SER A 67 -9.87 -1.17 -6.50
N PRO A 68 -9.69 -0.95 -7.81
CA PRO A 68 -9.34 0.37 -8.33
C PRO A 68 -10.46 1.38 -8.14
N ASN A 69 -11.67 0.93 -7.77
CA ASN A 69 -12.79 1.82 -7.49
C ASN A 69 -12.75 2.40 -6.08
N ASN A 70 -11.75 2.04 -5.28
CA ASN A 70 -11.56 2.60 -3.96
C ASN A 70 -10.33 3.48 -3.96
N PRO A 71 -10.46 4.74 -4.42
CA PRO A 71 -9.29 5.58 -4.64
C PRO A 71 -8.60 6.05 -3.37
N GLU A 72 -9.24 5.92 -2.21
CA GLU A 72 -8.68 6.46 -0.99
C GLU A 72 -8.70 5.44 0.14
N LEU A 73 -8.18 4.27 -0.13
CA LEU A 73 -8.05 3.28 0.92
C LEU A 73 -6.90 3.67 1.84
N ILE A 74 -7.21 3.93 3.10
CA ILE A 74 -6.22 4.25 4.11
C ILE A 74 -6.26 3.14 5.14
N VAL A 75 -5.10 2.55 5.39
CA VAL A 75 -5.00 1.42 6.32
C VAL A 75 -3.90 1.67 7.35
N THR A 76 -4.02 1.01 8.48
CA THR A 76 -3.00 1.02 9.50
C THR A 76 -1.78 0.24 9.02
N ALA A 77 -0.62 0.87 9.04
CA ALA A 77 0.62 0.20 8.65
C ALA A 77 1.17 -0.55 9.86
N SER A 78 0.53 -1.67 10.19
CA SER A 78 0.89 -2.41 11.38
C SER A 78 1.99 -3.45 11.15
N ALA A 79 2.48 -3.56 9.92
CA ALA A 79 3.49 -4.54 9.56
C ALA A 79 4.54 -3.86 8.71
N GLY A 80 5.64 -4.53 8.44
CA GLY A 80 6.74 -3.95 7.70
C GLY A 80 6.65 -4.12 6.19
N TYR A 81 5.81 -5.03 5.72
CA TYR A 81 5.75 -5.41 4.31
C TYR A 81 4.31 -5.59 3.85
N MET A 82 4.12 -5.44 2.54
CA MET A 82 2.85 -5.76 1.91
C MET A 82 3.13 -6.72 0.75
N ALA A 83 2.39 -7.83 0.71
CA ALA A 83 2.41 -8.74 -0.42
C ALA A 83 1.22 -8.44 -1.32
N CYS A 84 1.36 -8.69 -2.61
CA CYS A 84 0.28 -8.52 -3.56
C CYS A 84 0.28 -9.63 -4.60
N LEU A 85 -0.91 -9.93 -5.11
CA LEU A 85 -1.12 -10.93 -6.15
C LEU A 85 -2.15 -10.36 -7.12
N GLN A 86 -1.86 -10.42 -8.42
CA GLN A 86 -2.82 -9.88 -9.40
C GLN A 86 -4.09 -10.71 -9.43
N ASP A 87 -5.20 -10.07 -9.80
CA ASP A 87 -6.43 -10.78 -10.09
C ASP A 87 -6.41 -11.23 -11.54
N ALA A 88 -6.83 -10.38 -12.48
CA ALA A 88 -6.85 -10.74 -13.90
C ALA A 88 -5.70 -10.12 -14.67
N ALA A 89 -5.17 -9.01 -14.20
CA ALA A 89 -4.11 -8.28 -14.88
C ALA A 89 -3.15 -7.68 -13.86
N ALA A 90 -1.92 -7.37 -14.29
CA ALA A 90 -0.95 -6.73 -13.42
C ALA A 90 -1.48 -5.38 -12.93
N ALA A 91 -1.38 -5.15 -11.64
CA ALA A 91 -1.82 -3.92 -11.00
C ALA A 91 -0.61 -3.10 -10.56
N LYS A 92 -0.65 -1.80 -10.85
CA LYS A 92 0.33 -0.87 -10.31
C LYS A 92 -0.24 -0.34 -9.00
N ILE A 93 0.40 -0.65 -7.90
CA ILE A 93 -0.09 -0.30 -6.58
C ILE A 93 0.87 0.71 -5.97
N ASN A 94 0.33 1.88 -5.61
CA ASN A 94 1.11 2.93 -4.96
C ASN A 94 0.76 2.95 -3.48
N ILE A 95 1.78 2.98 -2.65
CA ILE A 95 1.65 3.03 -1.19
C ILE A 95 2.33 4.29 -0.71
N THR A 96 1.56 5.21 -0.15
CA THR A 96 2.04 6.50 0.30
C THR A 96 1.93 6.60 1.82
N PRO A 97 3.01 6.91 2.54
CA PRO A 97 2.92 7.06 3.98
C PRO A 97 2.22 8.37 4.33
N LEU A 98 1.45 8.35 5.40
CA LEU A 98 0.79 9.54 5.90
C LEU A 98 1.63 10.13 7.04
N GLU A 99 1.85 11.44 6.95
CA GLU A 99 2.63 12.18 7.95
C GLU A 99 1.68 12.74 9.00
N ALA A 100 1.12 11.88 9.79
CA ALA A 100 0.09 12.29 10.74
C ALA A 100 0.62 12.33 12.17
#